data_ec93ba32b4e6b9a434384d1d8e995394
#
_entry.id   ec93ba32b4e6b9a434384d1d8e995394
#
_cell.length_a   1.000
_cell.length_b   1.000
_cell.length_c   1.000
_cell.angle_alpha   90.00
_cell.angle_beta   90.00
_cell.angle_gamma   90.00
#
_symmetry.space_group_name_H-M   'P 1'
#
loop_
_entity.id
_entity.type
_entity.pdbx_description
1 polymer ?
#
loop_
_entity_poly.entity_id
_entity_poly.type
_entity_poly.pdbx_seq_one_letter_code
_entity_poly.pdbx_strand_id
1 'polypeptide(L)'
;YRHDYEDRYKVPLGLNLSGTPLHETLIALHQILPSFQKDNDVQKVQCVILTDGEGHPLTYHSEHVSHYDPTKTYLGSSNSARKNCFLRCRKTGRTYSFGEGWYGSASYTDAFLKNLRDKFPNMNFIGIRLLTSGDSYNFLSTHLDGADLAHARVEWRNTKTASIKTSGYHTYFGLSLSLIHISEPTRLNP
;
A
#
# COMPACT_ATOMS: atom_id res chain seq x y z
N TYR A 1 22.07 21.47 5.06
CA TYR A 1 21.96 20.44 6.11
C TYR A 1 21.33 19.12 5.64
N ARG A 2 20.94 18.97 4.36
CA ARG A 2 20.31 17.77 3.81
C ARG A 2 21.26 16.87 2.99
N HIS A 3 22.43 17.38 2.60
CA HIS A 3 23.38 16.66 1.75
C HIS A 3 24.28 15.65 2.49
N ASP A 4 24.46 15.81 3.81
CA ASP A 4 25.39 14.95 4.57
C ASP A 4 24.83 13.58 4.97
N TYR A 5 23.51 13.36 4.82
CA TYR A 5 22.89 12.08 5.22
C TYR A 5 22.94 11.02 4.11
N GLU A 6 22.92 11.43 2.85
CA GLU A 6 22.91 10.53 1.70
C GLU A 6 24.29 9.89 1.43
N ASP A 7 25.37 10.58 1.80
CA ASP A 7 26.72 10.07 1.59
C ASP A 7 27.21 9.10 2.68
N ARG A 8 26.61 9.11 3.87
CA ARG A 8 27.09 8.30 4.99
C ARG A 8 26.80 6.81 4.89
N TYR A 9 25.76 6.41 4.19
CA TYR A 9 25.33 5.02 4.23
C TYR A 9 25.26 4.32 2.87
N LYS A 10 25.48 5.03 1.75
CA LYS A 10 25.41 4.48 0.38
C LYS A 10 24.33 3.40 0.23
N VAL A 11 23.14 3.71 0.77
CA VAL A 11 22.00 2.80 0.65
C VAL A 11 21.68 2.70 -0.83
N PRO A 12 21.64 1.50 -1.40
CA PRO A 12 21.26 1.33 -2.80
C PRO A 12 19.92 2.02 -3.09
N LEU A 13 19.79 2.63 -4.25
CA LEU A 13 18.53 3.21 -4.74
C LEU A 13 17.40 2.18 -4.60
N GLY A 14 16.34 2.52 -3.88
CA GLY A 14 15.22 1.63 -3.62
C GLY A 14 15.23 0.90 -2.26
N LEU A 15 16.32 0.97 -1.49
CA LEU A 15 16.39 0.46 -0.12
C LEU A 15 16.26 1.56 0.94
N ASN A 16 15.61 2.66 0.60
CA ASN A 16 15.36 3.71 1.56
C ASN A 16 14.40 3.21 2.65
N LEU A 17 14.83 3.30 3.91
CA LEU A 17 14.09 2.80 5.07
C LEU A 17 12.88 3.66 5.46
N SER A 18 12.55 4.68 4.69
CA SER A 18 11.39 5.53 4.94
C SER A 18 10.28 5.26 3.93
N GLY A 19 9.10 4.96 4.44
CA GLY A 19 7.90 4.77 3.63
C GLY A 19 7.46 3.31 3.50
N THR A 20 6.21 3.12 3.11
CA THR A 20 5.60 1.81 2.88
C THR A 20 5.60 1.53 1.37
N PRO A 21 6.45 0.63 0.83
CA PRO A 21 6.54 0.34 -0.60
C PRO A 21 5.39 -0.58 -1.05
N LEU A 22 4.16 -0.25 -0.65
CA LEU A 22 3.00 -1.07 -0.93
C LEU A 22 2.69 -1.13 -2.43
N HIS A 23 2.78 0.00 -3.12
CA HIS A 23 2.45 0.06 -4.55
C HIS A 23 3.46 -0.71 -5.40
N GLU A 24 4.74 -0.61 -5.09
CA GLU A 24 5.81 -1.38 -5.72
C GLU A 24 5.61 -2.88 -5.49
N THR A 25 5.21 -3.26 -4.27
CA THR A 25 4.88 -4.64 -3.92
C THR A 25 3.70 -5.15 -4.75
N LEU A 26 2.60 -4.37 -4.89
CA LEU A 26 1.46 -4.73 -5.71
C LEU A 26 1.84 -4.90 -7.19
N ILE A 27 2.76 -4.09 -7.70
CA ILE A 27 3.30 -4.26 -9.05
C ILE A 27 4.10 -5.58 -9.16
N ALA A 28 4.96 -5.86 -8.19
CA ALA A 28 5.77 -7.08 -8.17
C ALA A 28 4.92 -8.36 -8.11
N LEU A 29 3.75 -8.32 -7.46
CA LEU A 29 2.82 -9.45 -7.43
C LEU A 29 2.36 -9.92 -8.82
N HIS A 30 2.40 -9.07 -9.83
CA HIS A 30 2.12 -9.48 -11.22
C HIS A 30 3.09 -10.52 -11.76
N GLN A 31 4.29 -10.63 -11.21
CA GLN A 31 5.31 -11.62 -11.55
C GLN A 31 5.36 -12.74 -10.50
N ILE A 32 5.25 -12.39 -9.23
CA ILE A 32 5.37 -13.33 -8.11
C ILE A 32 4.23 -14.36 -8.12
N LEU A 33 2.97 -13.91 -8.26
CA LEU A 33 1.81 -14.79 -8.14
C LEU A 33 1.76 -15.91 -9.19
N PRO A 34 2.03 -15.65 -10.49
CA PRO A 34 2.07 -16.72 -11.48
C PRO A 34 3.18 -17.74 -11.22
N SER A 35 4.37 -17.29 -10.83
CA SER A 35 5.48 -18.18 -10.48
C SER A 35 5.13 -19.02 -9.27
N PHE A 36 4.60 -18.40 -8.22
CA PHE A 36 4.16 -19.11 -7.01
C PHE A 36 3.11 -20.19 -7.30
N GLN A 37 2.09 -19.89 -8.12
CA GLN A 37 1.08 -20.87 -8.50
C GLN A 37 1.69 -22.07 -9.26
N LYS A 38 2.56 -21.76 -10.23
CA LYS A 38 3.19 -22.77 -11.06
C LYS A 38 4.12 -23.68 -10.26
N ASP A 39 4.96 -23.07 -9.41
CA ASP A 39 6.00 -23.79 -8.68
C ASP A 39 5.44 -24.65 -7.55
N ASN A 40 4.24 -24.33 -7.06
CA ASN A 40 3.58 -25.05 -5.96
C ASN A 40 2.34 -25.84 -6.40
N ASP A 41 2.00 -25.84 -7.69
CA ASP A 41 0.83 -26.53 -8.26
C ASP A 41 -0.50 -26.26 -7.50
N VAL A 42 -0.70 -24.99 -7.08
CA VAL A 42 -1.87 -24.60 -6.31
C VAL A 42 -2.96 -23.99 -7.20
N GLN A 43 -4.21 -24.42 -7.02
CA GLN A 43 -5.35 -23.97 -7.81
C GLN A 43 -5.97 -22.67 -7.27
N LYS A 44 -5.94 -22.48 -5.96
CA LYS A 44 -6.50 -21.28 -5.29
C LYS A 44 -5.44 -20.60 -4.45
N VAL A 45 -5.31 -19.30 -4.61
CA VAL A 45 -4.36 -18.48 -3.86
C VAL A 45 -5.13 -17.42 -3.08
N GLN A 46 -4.79 -17.27 -1.81
CA GLN A 46 -5.18 -16.13 -1.01
C GLN A 46 -3.93 -15.28 -0.74
N CYS A 47 -3.94 -14.07 -1.24
CA CYS A 47 -2.85 -13.11 -1.00
C CYS A 47 -3.23 -12.20 0.16
N VAL A 48 -2.55 -12.35 1.28
CA VAL A 48 -2.74 -11.51 2.46
C VAL A 48 -1.63 -10.45 2.48
N ILE A 49 -2.03 -9.19 2.55
CA ILE A 49 -1.14 -8.03 2.60
C ILE A 49 -1.27 -7.40 3.97
N LEU A 50 -0.21 -7.53 4.77
CA LEU A 50 -0.12 -6.95 6.10
C LEU A 50 0.71 -5.67 6.01
N THR A 51 0.17 -4.55 6.53
CA THR A 51 0.83 -3.24 6.52
C THR A 51 0.50 -2.45 7.78
N ASP A 52 1.40 -1.58 8.18
CA ASP A 52 1.21 -0.59 9.24
C ASP A 52 0.88 0.81 8.69
N GLY A 53 0.92 1.00 7.38
CA GLY A 53 0.70 2.28 6.74
C GLY A 53 -0.01 2.22 5.39
N GLU A 54 -0.32 3.40 4.86
CA GLU A 54 -0.77 3.57 3.49
C GLU A 54 0.43 3.53 2.53
N GLY A 55 0.20 3.04 1.31
CA GLY A 55 1.20 3.10 0.25
C GLY A 55 1.56 4.54 -0.10
N HIS A 56 2.84 4.80 -0.34
CA HIS A 56 3.27 6.08 -0.87
C HIS A 56 3.06 6.15 -2.39
N PRO A 57 2.80 7.35 -2.95
CA PRO A 57 2.77 7.51 -4.40
C PRO A 57 4.06 7.03 -5.03
N LEU A 58 3.94 6.32 -6.16
CA LEU A 58 5.10 5.86 -6.92
C LEU A 58 6.01 7.02 -7.29
N THR A 59 7.27 6.86 -7.01
CA THR A 59 8.32 7.74 -7.49
C THR A 59 8.94 7.16 -8.76
N TYR A 60 9.17 8.01 -9.73
CA TYR A 60 9.95 7.66 -10.91
C TYR A 60 11.14 8.60 -11.04
N HIS A 61 12.20 8.09 -11.60
CA HIS A 61 13.40 8.88 -11.84
C HIS A 61 13.39 9.39 -13.28
N SER A 62 13.69 10.67 -13.45
CA SER A 62 13.85 11.30 -14.74
C SER A 62 15.13 12.13 -14.74
N GLU A 63 15.75 12.24 -15.89
CA GLU A 63 16.88 13.15 -16.05
C GLU A 63 16.38 14.60 -16.00
N HIS A 64 16.99 15.38 -15.15
CA HIS A 64 16.75 16.82 -15.02
C HIS A 64 18.03 17.56 -15.35
N VAL A 65 17.90 18.67 -16.07
CA VAL A 65 19.02 19.59 -16.30
C VAL A 65 19.26 20.37 -15.01
N SER A 66 20.53 20.47 -14.62
CA SER A 66 20.90 21.24 -13.43
C SER A 66 20.52 22.72 -13.60
N HIS A 67 19.91 23.29 -12.58
CA HIS A 67 19.54 24.70 -12.56
C HIS A 67 20.78 25.63 -12.46
N TYR A 68 21.87 25.10 -11.92
CA TYR A 68 23.13 25.82 -11.70
C TYR A 68 24.12 25.64 -12.85
N ASP A 69 24.04 24.55 -13.60
CA ASP A 69 24.92 24.23 -14.71
C ASP A 69 24.14 23.48 -15.79
N PRO A 70 23.67 24.20 -16.84
CA PRO A 70 22.86 23.61 -17.90
C PRO A 70 23.56 22.50 -18.71
N THR A 71 24.88 22.35 -18.55
CA THR A 71 25.64 21.28 -19.21
C THR A 71 25.59 19.97 -18.45
N LYS A 72 25.10 19.99 -17.22
CA LYS A 72 25.01 18.82 -16.35
C LYS A 72 23.57 18.36 -16.18
N THR A 73 23.38 17.07 -16.30
CA THR A 73 22.12 16.40 -15.95
C THR A 73 22.31 15.62 -14.65
N TYR A 74 21.23 15.52 -13.88
CA TYR A 74 21.17 14.66 -12.71
C TYR A 74 19.88 13.84 -12.71
N LEU A 75 19.92 12.68 -12.07
CA LEU A 75 18.74 11.83 -11.93
C LEU A 75 17.89 12.37 -10.77
N GLY A 76 16.83 13.06 -11.12
CA GLY A 76 15.87 13.59 -10.15
C GLY A 76 14.72 12.64 -9.90
N SER A 77 14.16 12.68 -8.69
CA SER A 77 12.96 11.94 -8.33
C SER A 77 11.72 12.80 -8.56
N SER A 78 10.75 12.25 -9.29
CA SER A 78 9.44 12.87 -9.52
C SER A 78 8.34 11.94 -8.98
N ASN A 79 7.31 12.55 -8.38
CA ASN A 79 6.19 11.84 -7.82
C ASN A 79 5.00 11.85 -8.81
N SER A 80 4.43 10.69 -9.07
CA SER A 80 3.27 10.52 -9.96
C SER A 80 1.98 11.19 -9.43
N ALA A 81 1.89 11.45 -8.12
CA ALA A 81 0.70 12.05 -7.49
C ALA A 81 0.36 13.47 -7.96
N ARG A 82 1.26 14.15 -8.65
CA ARG A 82 1.07 15.54 -9.10
C ARG A 82 0.44 15.69 -10.47
N LYS A 83 0.12 14.60 -11.16
CA LYS A 83 -0.44 14.63 -12.52
C LYS A 83 -1.65 13.70 -12.57
N ASN A 84 -2.61 14.01 -13.42
CA ASN A 84 -3.71 13.12 -13.76
C ASN A 84 -3.14 11.85 -14.40
N CYS A 85 -2.79 10.89 -13.56
CA CYS A 85 -2.21 9.62 -13.95
C CYS A 85 -3.26 8.53 -13.91
N PHE A 86 -3.07 7.53 -14.75
CA PHE A 86 -3.88 6.32 -14.73
C PHE A 86 -3.00 5.11 -14.99
N LEU A 87 -3.40 3.99 -14.45
CA LEU A 87 -2.81 2.70 -14.77
C LEU A 87 -3.50 2.12 -16.01
N ARG A 88 -2.73 1.68 -17.00
CA ARG A 88 -3.27 1.00 -18.19
C ARG A 88 -2.69 -0.40 -18.30
N CYS A 89 -3.55 -1.39 -18.35
CA CYS A 89 -3.15 -2.74 -18.69
C CYS A 89 -2.86 -2.83 -20.19
N ARG A 90 -1.60 -3.04 -20.56
CA ARG A 90 -1.20 -3.13 -21.98
C ARG A 90 -1.85 -4.31 -22.72
N LYS A 91 -2.14 -5.41 -22.00
CA LYS A 91 -2.70 -6.63 -22.59
C LYS A 91 -4.20 -6.47 -22.92
N THR A 92 -4.97 -5.82 -22.04
CA THR A 92 -6.43 -5.69 -22.20
C THR A 92 -6.87 -4.31 -22.65
N GLY A 93 -6.00 -3.30 -22.61
CA GLY A 93 -6.32 -1.90 -22.85
C GLY A 93 -7.09 -1.23 -21.72
N ARG A 94 -7.54 -1.97 -20.68
CA ARG A 94 -8.32 -1.43 -19.56
C ARG A 94 -7.50 -0.41 -18.77
N THR A 95 -8.17 0.67 -18.36
CA THR A 95 -7.57 1.75 -17.57
C THR A 95 -8.19 1.82 -16.18
N TYR A 96 -7.38 2.21 -15.19
CA TYR A 96 -7.75 2.40 -13.79
C TYR A 96 -7.31 3.79 -13.38
N SER A 97 -8.24 4.63 -12.95
CA SER A 97 -7.94 5.98 -12.48
C SER A 97 -7.32 5.94 -11.09
N PHE A 98 -6.36 6.83 -10.86
CA PHE A 98 -5.79 7.04 -9.54
C PHE A 98 -6.58 8.06 -8.69
N GLY A 99 -7.70 8.55 -9.19
CA GLY A 99 -8.49 9.58 -8.52
C GLY A 99 -7.87 10.98 -8.64
N GLU A 100 -8.64 11.97 -8.22
CA GLU A 100 -8.21 13.36 -8.15
C GLU A 100 -7.85 13.72 -6.71
N GLY A 101 -6.68 14.32 -6.49
CA GLY A 101 -6.32 14.94 -5.22
C GLY A 101 -5.00 14.51 -4.60
N TRP A 102 -4.52 15.35 -3.68
CA TRP A 102 -3.23 15.24 -2.98
C TRP A 102 -3.12 14.05 -2.01
N TYR A 103 -4.27 13.48 -1.64
CA TYR A 103 -4.39 12.40 -0.64
C TYR A 103 -4.66 11.03 -1.26
N GLY A 104 -4.32 10.86 -2.53
CA GLY A 104 -4.69 9.72 -3.36
C GLY A 104 -4.00 8.38 -3.05
N SER A 105 -3.34 8.19 -1.90
CA SER A 105 -2.67 6.91 -1.63
C SER A 105 -3.64 5.72 -1.63
N ALA A 106 -4.81 5.87 -1.04
CA ALA A 106 -5.85 4.85 -1.04
C ALA A 106 -6.38 4.56 -2.46
N SER A 107 -6.56 5.59 -3.29
CA SER A 107 -7.03 5.43 -4.68
C SER A 107 -5.96 4.78 -5.58
N TYR A 108 -4.68 5.02 -5.33
CA TYR A 108 -3.58 4.30 -6.00
C TYR A 108 -3.62 2.82 -5.65
N THR A 109 -3.69 2.51 -4.36
CA THR A 109 -3.79 1.13 -3.87
C THR A 109 -5.00 0.43 -4.48
N ASP A 110 -6.16 1.10 -4.52
CA ASP A 110 -7.38 0.61 -5.13
C ASP A 110 -7.21 0.30 -6.63
N ALA A 111 -6.57 1.19 -7.39
CA ALA A 111 -6.32 1.00 -8.81
C ALA A 111 -5.40 -0.20 -9.09
N PHE A 112 -4.31 -0.35 -8.32
CA PHE A 112 -3.41 -1.50 -8.45
C PHE A 112 -4.08 -2.81 -8.08
N LEU A 113 -4.87 -2.83 -7.01
CA LEU A 113 -5.62 -4.01 -6.58
C LEU A 113 -6.70 -4.41 -7.59
N LYS A 114 -7.45 -3.45 -8.14
CA LYS A 114 -8.42 -3.71 -9.21
C LYS A 114 -7.74 -4.33 -10.43
N ASN A 115 -6.58 -3.82 -10.81
CA ASN A 115 -5.79 -4.39 -11.90
C ASN A 115 -5.34 -5.82 -11.60
N LEU A 116 -4.88 -6.11 -10.37
CA LEU A 116 -4.51 -7.45 -9.94
C LEU A 116 -5.71 -8.40 -9.94
N ARG A 117 -6.85 -7.97 -9.40
CA ARG A 117 -8.08 -8.78 -9.38
C ARG A 117 -8.58 -9.12 -10.78
N ASP A 118 -8.53 -8.16 -11.70
CA ASP A 118 -8.89 -8.40 -13.11
C ASP A 118 -7.94 -9.39 -13.80
N LYS A 119 -6.66 -9.37 -13.42
CA LYS A 119 -5.67 -10.30 -13.97
C LYS A 119 -5.75 -11.69 -13.36
N PHE A 120 -6.12 -11.77 -12.07
CA PHE A 120 -6.15 -13.00 -11.27
C PHE A 120 -7.53 -13.21 -10.63
N PRO A 121 -8.59 -13.50 -11.43
CA PRO A 121 -9.96 -13.57 -10.93
C PRO A 121 -10.20 -14.72 -9.93
N ASN A 122 -9.33 -15.73 -9.92
CA ASN A 122 -9.41 -16.87 -9.00
C ASN A 122 -8.58 -16.69 -7.71
N MET A 123 -8.02 -15.48 -7.51
CA MET A 123 -7.25 -15.16 -6.31
C MET A 123 -8.00 -14.15 -5.44
N ASN A 124 -7.90 -14.34 -4.12
CA ASN A 124 -8.42 -13.38 -3.16
C ASN A 124 -7.29 -12.49 -2.62
N PHE A 125 -7.54 -11.18 -2.61
CA PHE A 125 -6.64 -10.19 -2.04
C PHE A 125 -7.25 -9.65 -0.75
N ILE A 126 -6.61 -9.92 0.37
CA ILE A 126 -7.05 -9.52 1.71
C ILE A 126 -6.02 -8.55 2.26
N GLY A 127 -6.46 -7.36 2.65
CA GLY A 127 -5.62 -6.38 3.33
C GLY A 127 -5.81 -6.47 4.84
N ILE A 128 -4.73 -6.34 5.59
CA ILE A 128 -4.75 -6.19 7.04
C ILE A 128 -3.89 -5.00 7.40
N ARG A 129 -4.48 -3.98 8.01
CA ARG A 129 -3.77 -2.82 8.50
C ARG A 129 -3.72 -2.81 10.02
N LEU A 130 -2.51 -2.68 10.55
CA LEU A 130 -2.28 -2.47 11.97
C LEU A 130 -2.44 -0.99 12.30
N LEU A 131 -3.28 -0.69 13.27
CA LEU A 131 -3.66 0.68 13.61
C LEU A 131 -3.33 1.00 15.06
N THR A 132 -2.76 2.17 15.27
CA THR A 132 -2.74 2.77 16.60
C THR A 132 -4.14 3.29 16.96
N SER A 133 -4.37 3.61 18.23
CA SER A 133 -5.67 4.16 18.65
C SER A 133 -6.01 5.50 17.97
N GLY A 134 -5.00 6.28 17.57
CA GLY A 134 -5.16 7.55 16.85
C GLY A 134 -5.50 7.40 15.36
N ASP A 135 -5.07 6.30 14.72
CA ASP A 135 -5.19 6.13 13.28
C ASP A 135 -6.55 5.55 12.83
N SER A 136 -7.30 4.98 13.78
CA SER A 136 -8.56 4.28 13.46
C SER A 136 -9.59 5.17 12.78
N TYR A 137 -9.74 6.42 13.21
CA TYR A 137 -10.68 7.35 12.59
C TYR A 137 -10.28 7.69 11.15
N ASN A 138 -9.01 7.99 10.92
CA ASN A 138 -8.50 8.31 9.59
C ASN A 138 -8.65 7.10 8.64
N PHE A 139 -8.35 5.90 9.14
CA PHE A 139 -8.54 4.66 8.38
C PHE A 139 -10.00 4.48 7.96
N LEU A 140 -10.95 4.59 8.89
CA LEU A 140 -12.37 4.41 8.61
C LEU A 140 -12.91 5.51 7.68
N SER A 141 -12.61 6.79 7.95
CA SER A 141 -13.11 7.91 7.17
C SER A 141 -12.51 8.02 5.76
N THR A 142 -11.37 7.38 5.49
CA THR A 142 -10.80 7.28 4.14
C THR A 142 -11.64 6.38 3.23
N HIS A 143 -12.34 5.41 3.79
CA HIS A 143 -13.03 4.36 3.02
C HIS A 143 -14.54 4.35 3.22
N LEU A 144 -15.05 4.98 4.26
CA LEU A 144 -16.46 4.96 4.64
C LEU A 144 -16.95 6.38 4.92
N ASP A 145 -18.23 6.61 4.64
CA ASP A 145 -18.92 7.87 4.93
C ASP A 145 -20.28 7.63 5.61
N GLY A 146 -20.93 8.69 6.02
CA GLY A 146 -22.30 8.69 6.53
C GLY A 146 -22.58 7.62 7.60
N ALA A 147 -23.62 6.83 7.37
CA ALA A 147 -24.09 5.79 8.29
C ALA A 147 -23.10 4.65 8.45
N ASP A 148 -22.40 4.26 7.37
CA ASP A 148 -21.43 3.18 7.38
C ASP A 148 -20.21 3.54 8.25
N LEU A 149 -19.74 4.78 8.17
CA LEU A 149 -18.68 5.29 9.05
C LEU A 149 -19.13 5.29 10.52
N ALA A 150 -20.37 5.74 10.80
CA ALA A 150 -20.89 5.76 12.16
C ALA A 150 -20.96 4.32 12.74
N HIS A 151 -21.46 3.35 11.97
CA HIS A 151 -21.54 1.96 12.37
C HIS A 151 -20.16 1.37 12.63
N ALA A 152 -19.21 1.53 11.68
CA ALA A 152 -17.85 1.02 11.82
C ALA A 152 -17.11 1.61 13.03
N ARG A 153 -17.39 2.87 13.41
CA ARG A 153 -16.84 3.47 14.63
C ARG A 153 -17.36 2.82 15.90
N VAL A 154 -18.63 2.41 15.93
CA VAL A 154 -19.19 1.68 17.06
C VAL A 154 -18.57 0.29 17.15
N GLU A 155 -18.48 -0.41 16.03
CA GLU A 155 -17.82 -1.71 15.94
C GLU A 155 -16.35 -1.62 16.44
N TRP A 156 -15.60 -0.64 15.96
CA TRP A 156 -14.22 -0.41 16.40
C TRP A 156 -14.08 -0.19 17.91
N ARG A 157 -14.99 0.58 18.51
CA ARG A 157 -14.94 0.81 19.96
C ARG A 157 -15.09 -0.49 20.77
N ASN A 158 -15.95 -1.38 20.28
CA ASN A 158 -16.30 -2.63 20.97
C ASN A 158 -15.28 -3.73 20.72
N THR A 159 -14.83 -3.90 19.47
CA THR A 159 -14.04 -5.05 19.04
C THR A 159 -12.58 -4.73 18.77
N LYS A 160 -12.23 -3.43 18.63
CA LYS A 160 -10.91 -2.97 18.20
C LYS A 160 -10.52 -3.50 16.80
N THR A 161 -11.53 -3.87 16.02
CA THR A 161 -11.39 -4.33 14.63
C THR A 161 -12.44 -3.65 13.78
N ALA A 162 -12.21 -3.56 12.48
CA ALA A 162 -13.21 -3.18 11.50
C ALA A 162 -12.91 -3.85 10.17
N SER A 163 -13.96 -4.10 9.37
CA SER A 163 -13.82 -4.64 8.02
C SER A 163 -14.42 -3.70 6.99
N ILE A 164 -13.70 -3.50 5.88
CA ILE A 164 -14.08 -2.59 4.79
C ILE A 164 -14.14 -3.39 3.50
N LYS A 165 -15.25 -3.28 2.77
CA LYS A 165 -15.47 -3.94 1.48
C LYS A 165 -15.37 -2.99 0.28
N THR A 166 -15.26 -1.70 0.52
CA THR A 166 -15.24 -0.65 -0.51
C THR A 166 -13.86 -0.32 -1.05
N SER A 167 -12.80 -0.88 -0.45
CA SER A 167 -11.44 -0.76 -0.98
C SER A 167 -11.21 -1.73 -2.15
N GLY A 168 -10.11 -1.58 -2.86
CA GLY A 168 -9.72 -2.51 -3.93
C GLY A 168 -9.47 -3.95 -3.48
N TYR A 169 -9.28 -4.19 -2.19
CA TYR A 169 -9.23 -5.53 -1.60
C TYR A 169 -10.60 -6.23 -1.70
N HIS A 170 -10.61 -7.56 -1.63
CA HIS A 170 -11.85 -8.31 -1.41
C HIS A 170 -12.41 -8.03 -0.01
N THR A 171 -11.51 -7.92 0.97
CA THR A 171 -11.81 -7.44 2.32
C THR A 171 -10.57 -6.75 2.88
N TYR A 172 -10.76 -5.61 3.51
CA TYR A 172 -9.71 -4.84 4.16
C TYR A 172 -10.01 -4.73 5.65
N PHE A 173 -9.15 -5.31 6.46
CA PHE A 173 -9.30 -5.32 7.92
C PHE A 173 -8.41 -4.25 8.55
N GLY A 174 -8.98 -3.48 9.45
CA GLY A 174 -8.24 -2.69 10.43
C GLY A 174 -8.17 -3.45 11.75
N LEU A 175 -6.98 -3.63 12.31
CA LEU A 175 -6.76 -4.27 13.60
C LEU A 175 -5.99 -3.33 14.52
N SER A 176 -6.46 -3.19 15.76
CA SER A 176 -5.72 -2.41 16.74
C SER A 176 -4.44 -3.14 17.18
N LEU A 177 -3.33 -2.42 17.24
CA LEU A 177 -2.08 -2.94 17.81
C LEU A 177 -2.24 -3.50 19.22
N SER A 178 -3.20 -2.98 20.00
CA SER A 178 -3.49 -3.49 21.35
C SER A 178 -3.98 -4.94 21.37
N LEU A 179 -4.50 -5.47 20.26
CA LEU A 179 -4.93 -6.87 20.15
C LEU A 179 -3.77 -7.83 19.89
N ILE A 180 -2.62 -7.30 19.48
CA ILE A 180 -1.45 -8.10 19.05
C ILE A 180 -0.48 -8.29 20.22
N HIS A 181 -0.68 -7.63 21.35
CA HIS A 181 0.08 -7.93 22.56
C HIS A 181 -0.27 -9.35 23.02
N ILE A 182 0.48 -10.30 22.49
CA ILE A 182 0.62 -11.61 23.09
C ILE A 182 1.27 -11.33 24.44
N SER A 183 0.51 -11.49 25.54
CA SER A 183 1.10 -11.52 26.86
C SER A 183 2.24 -12.53 26.82
N GLU A 184 3.47 -12.10 27.15
CA GLU A 184 4.57 -13.04 27.31
C GLU A 184 4.08 -14.19 28.19
N PRO A 185 4.34 -15.46 27.82
CA PRO A 185 3.98 -16.57 28.68
C PRO A 185 4.62 -16.31 30.04
N THR A 186 3.79 -16.18 31.04
CA THR A 186 4.22 -16.00 32.43
C THR A 186 5.27 -17.05 32.68
N ARG A 187 6.54 -16.66 32.86
CA ARG A 187 7.60 -17.59 33.26
C ARG A 187 7.08 -18.25 34.53
N LEU A 188 6.70 -19.51 34.43
CA LEU A 188 6.55 -20.36 35.60
C LEU A 188 7.93 -20.39 36.25
N ASN A 189 8.09 -19.63 37.32
CA ASN A 189 9.27 -19.76 38.17
C ASN A 189 9.24 -21.19 38.71
N PRO A 190 10.38 -21.91 38.63
CA PRO A 190 10.50 -23.27 39.15
C PRO A 190 10.35 -23.31 40.67
#